data_8f98fd54f43a022d7d096ea30a44ad73
#
_entry.id   8f98fd54f43a022d7d096ea30a44ad73
#
_cell.length_a   1.000
_cell.length_b   1.000
_cell.length_c   1.000
_cell.angle_alpha   90.00
_cell.angle_beta   90.00
_cell.angle_gamma   90.00
#
_symmetry.space_group_name_H-M   'P 1'
#
loop_
_entity.id
_entity.type
_entity.pdbx_description
1 polymer ?
#
loop_
_entity_poly.entity_id
_entity_poly.type
_entity_poly.pdbx_seq_one_letter_code
_entity_poly.pdbx_strand_id
1 'polypeptide(L)'
;MMQGQTIFFKNKPKIISAAAVAGPKECAGVLGEYVDIALSEDMFGEKTFERAERKMLLHAARRCMEKAELAPEKIDVFISGDLLNQIISASFTAREIGIPFLGIYSACSTMSEGYLLGAALADAGFVRYALAATGSHFASAERQYRFPLEQGTTRPPQSQWTVTGAGAAVISCKGGGPCITSATVGKVIDFGVSDVNNMGAAMAPAAADTILAHLRDTGREPSYYDLIVTGDLGALGSRIVKDLVWEKGVDISDNHVDCGEIVYKVIEDEFQGGSGAGCSAAVMNSYIYDKLTGGGKIKKVLFAATGALLSTVSSGQGETIP
;
A
#
# COMPACT_ATOMS: atom_id res chain seq x y z
N MET A 1 -9.07 22.29 -2.80
CA MET A 1 -8.12 23.44 -2.61
C MET A 1 -6.89 22.84 -1.95
N MET A 2 -5.69 23.30 -2.32
CA MET A 2 -4.44 22.82 -1.73
C MET A 2 -3.95 23.79 -0.67
N GLN A 3 -3.47 23.31 0.48
CA GLN A 3 -2.83 24.06 1.53
C GLN A 3 -1.52 23.32 1.89
N GLY A 4 -0.39 24.00 1.71
CA GLY A 4 0.91 23.34 1.82
C GLY A 4 1.03 22.19 0.81
N GLN A 5 1.22 20.96 1.32
CA GLN A 5 1.30 19.71 0.53
C GLN A 5 -0.05 18.97 0.48
N THR A 6 -1.09 19.50 1.16
CA THR A 6 -2.36 18.79 1.38
C THR A 6 -3.47 19.32 0.49
N ILE A 7 -4.14 18.41 -0.20
CA ILE A 7 -5.35 18.63 -1.03
C ILE A 7 -6.57 18.31 -0.17
N PHE A 8 -7.54 19.22 -0.09
CA PHE A 8 -8.82 19.00 0.57
C PHE A 8 -9.90 18.75 -0.48
N PHE A 9 -10.59 17.60 -0.38
CA PHE A 9 -11.63 17.20 -1.30
C PHE A 9 -12.99 17.79 -0.90
N LYS A 10 -13.65 18.47 -1.83
CA LYS A 10 -14.93 19.16 -1.60
C LYS A 10 -16.13 18.22 -1.70
N ASN A 11 -16.08 17.30 -2.66
CA ASN A 11 -17.20 16.40 -2.98
C ASN A 11 -17.13 15.07 -2.22
N LYS A 12 -16.17 14.96 -1.27
CA LYS A 12 -16.04 13.83 -0.34
C LYS A 12 -16.03 12.47 -1.05
N PRO A 13 -15.05 12.21 -1.92
CA PRO A 13 -14.90 10.90 -2.54
C PRO A 13 -14.81 9.81 -1.46
N LYS A 14 -15.38 8.65 -1.76
CA LYS A 14 -15.50 7.54 -0.82
C LYS A 14 -14.91 6.27 -1.42
N ILE A 15 -14.39 5.42 -0.57
CA ILE A 15 -14.10 4.04 -0.92
C ILE A 15 -15.41 3.27 -0.79
N ILE A 16 -16.10 3.05 -1.92
CA ILE A 16 -17.42 2.42 -1.93
C ILE A 16 -17.36 0.90 -1.91
N SER A 17 -16.19 0.34 -2.26
CA SER A 17 -15.90 -1.08 -2.19
C SER A 17 -14.41 -1.28 -2.04
N ALA A 18 -14.02 -2.35 -1.35
CA ALA A 18 -12.63 -2.81 -1.25
C ALA A 18 -12.59 -4.33 -1.29
N ALA A 19 -11.51 -4.89 -1.84
CA ALA A 19 -11.26 -6.32 -1.84
C ALA A 19 -9.76 -6.62 -1.79
N ALA A 20 -9.41 -7.77 -1.22
CA ALA A 20 -8.03 -8.23 -1.13
C ALA A 20 -7.89 -9.73 -1.41
N VAL A 21 -6.72 -10.07 -1.96
CA VAL A 21 -6.24 -11.44 -2.17
C VAL A 21 -4.92 -11.57 -1.41
N ALA A 22 -4.70 -12.66 -0.72
CA ALA A 22 -3.44 -12.90 -0.01
C ALA A 22 -2.95 -14.34 -0.13
N GLY A 23 -1.64 -14.50 -0.12
CA GLY A 23 -0.95 -15.78 -0.16
C GLY A 23 -1.10 -16.60 1.12
N PRO A 24 -0.65 -17.86 1.11
CA PRO A 24 -0.80 -18.76 2.27
C PRO A 24 -0.11 -18.23 3.53
N LYS A 25 1.06 -17.62 3.37
CA LYS A 25 1.84 -17.08 4.48
C LYS A 25 1.14 -15.89 5.13
N GLU A 26 0.63 -14.98 4.34
CA GLU A 26 -0.13 -13.81 4.77
C GLU A 26 -1.45 -14.22 5.44
N CYS A 27 -2.08 -15.27 4.93
CA CYS A 27 -3.32 -15.83 5.48
C CYS A 27 -3.10 -16.62 6.77
N ALA A 28 -1.89 -17.09 7.05
CA ALA A 28 -1.55 -17.69 8.35
C ALA A 28 -1.54 -16.66 9.49
N GLY A 29 -1.42 -15.36 9.16
CA GLY A 29 -1.53 -14.23 10.08
C GLY A 29 -2.95 -13.66 10.20
N VAL A 30 -3.01 -12.41 10.62
CA VAL A 30 -4.28 -11.69 10.85
C VAL A 30 -5.14 -11.58 9.60
N LEU A 31 -4.53 -11.49 8.41
CA LEU A 31 -5.26 -11.25 7.17
C LEU A 31 -6.18 -12.40 6.77
N GLY A 32 -5.91 -13.64 7.18
CA GLY A 32 -6.71 -14.81 6.79
C GLY A 32 -8.20 -14.69 7.08
N GLU A 33 -8.58 -13.94 8.12
CA GLU A 33 -9.98 -13.70 8.49
C GLU A 33 -10.66 -12.56 7.70
N TYR A 34 -9.87 -11.71 7.01
CA TYR A 34 -10.38 -10.46 6.42
C TYR A 34 -10.27 -10.40 4.90
N VAL A 35 -9.39 -11.19 4.28
CA VAL A 35 -9.24 -11.18 2.82
C VAL A 35 -10.44 -11.83 2.12
N ASP A 36 -10.79 -11.35 0.95
CA ASP A 36 -11.86 -11.93 0.14
C ASP A 36 -11.44 -13.26 -0.49
N ILE A 37 -10.17 -13.42 -0.80
CA ILE A 37 -9.61 -14.63 -1.42
C ILE A 37 -8.30 -15.00 -0.71
N ALA A 38 -8.35 -16.08 0.06
CA ALA A 38 -7.19 -16.72 0.65
C ALA A 38 -6.65 -17.80 -0.28
N LEU A 39 -5.37 -17.70 -0.68
CA LEU A 39 -4.75 -18.67 -1.57
C LEU A 39 -4.22 -19.87 -0.78
N SER A 40 -4.32 -21.05 -1.37
CA SER A 40 -3.72 -22.29 -0.82
C SER A 40 -2.26 -22.47 -1.24
N GLU A 41 -1.80 -21.75 -2.26
CA GLU A 41 -0.42 -21.79 -2.78
C GLU A 41 -0.03 -20.46 -3.42
N ASP A 42 1.25 -20.09 -3.39
CA ASP A 42 1.78 -18.83 -3.90
C ASP A 42 1.61 -18.70 -5.41
N MET A 43 1.70 -19.79 -6.14
CA MET A 43 1.64 -19.81 -7.59
C MET A 43 0.24 -19.58 -8.15
N PHE A 44 -0.80 -19.70 -7.31
CA PHE A 44 -2.19 -19.52 -7.72
C PHE A 44 -2.56 -20.34 -8.99
N GLY A 45 -1.98 -21.53 -9.11
CA GLY A 45 -2.13 -22.41 -10.28
C GLY A 45 -1.40 -21.93 -11.56
N GLU A 46 -0.55 -20.93 -11.47
CA GLU A 46 0.22 -20.39 -12.57
C GLU A 46 1.62 -21.04 -12.67
N LYS A 47 2.30 -20.84 -13.80
CA LYS A 47 3.62 -21.43 -14.07
C LYS A 47 4.80 -20.52 -13.71
N THR A 48 4.55 -19.24 -13.45
CA THR A 48 5.59 -18.25 -13.08
C THR A 48 5.05 -17.30 -12.05
N PHE A 49 5.94 -16.75 -11.23
CA PHE A 49 5.60 -15.82 -10.14
C PHE A 49 4.94 -14.54 -10.65
N GLU A 50 5.38 -14.01 -11.80
CA GLU A 50 4.79 -12.81 -12.41
C GLU A 50 3.37 -13.06 -12.91
N ARG A 51 3.08 -14.29 -13.38
CA ARG A 51 1.70 -14.66 -13.75
C ARG A 51 0.81 -14.81 -12.52
N ALA A 52 1.36 -15.38 -11.45
CA ALA A 52 0.65 -15.48 -10.16
C ALA A 52 0.32 -14.09 -9.61
N GLU A 53 1.31 -13.18 -9.57
CA GLU A 53 1.14 -11.79 -9.16
C GLU A 53 0.06 -11.07 -9.96
N ARG A 54 0.14 -11.13 -11.29
CA ARG A 54 -0.88 -10.58 -12.18
C ARG A 54 -2.27 -11.15 -11.91
N LYS A 55 -2.37 -12.46 -11.70
CA LYS A 55 -3.64 -13.14 -11.45
C LYS A 55 -4.23 -12.69 -10.11
N MET A 56 -3.43 -12.54 -9.06
CA MET A 56 -3.88 -11.99 -7.78
C MET A 56 -4.44 -10.57 -7.94
N LEU A 57 -3.71 -9.70 -8.63
CA LEU A 57 -4.14 -8.33 -8.90
C LEU A 57 -5.47 -8.29 -9.69
N LEU A 58 -5.59 -9.12 -10.72
CA LEU A 58 -6.82 -9.25 -11.51
C LEU A 58 -8.01 -9.71 -10.66
N HIS A 59 -7.80 -10.69 -9.79
CA HIS A 59 -8.87 -11.21 -8.92
C HIS A 59 -9.26 -10.20 -7.84
N ALA A 60 -8.32 -9.46 -7.25
CA ALA A 60 -8.63 -8.37 -6.32
C ALA A 60 -9.48 -7.29 -6.99
N ALA A 61 -9.08 -6.86 -8.20
CA ALA A 61 -9.80 -5.86 -8.99
C ALA A 61 -11.23 -6.33 -9.34
N ARG A 62 -11.38 -7.55 -9.86
CA ARG A 62 -12.69 -8.13 -10.20
C ARG A 62 -13.58 -8.28 -8.97
N ARG A 63 -13.02 -8.82 -7.89
CA ARG A 63 -13.78 -8.98 -6.64
C ARG A 63 -14.25 -7.65 -6.08
N CYS A 64 -13.43 -6.61 -6.17
CA CYS A 64 -13.79 -5.26 -5.75
C CYS A 64 -14.94 -4.69 -6.57
N MET A 65 -14.92 -4.86 -7.90
CA MET A 65 -16.01 -4.44 -8.78
C MET A 65 -17.29 -5.23 -8.51
N GLU A 66 -17.21 -6.54 -8.30
CA GLU A 66 -18.36 -7.40 -7.92
C GLU A 66 -19.03 -6.90 -6.64
N LYS A 67 -18.24 -6.62 -5.58
CA LYS A 67 -18.76 -6.08 -4.31
C LYS A 67 -19.41 -4.70 -4.47
N ALA A 68 -18.97 -3.92 -5.46
CA ALA A 68 -19.59 -2.64 -5.81
C ALA A 68 -20.80 -2.78 -6.75
N GLU A 69 -21.12 -4.00 -7.22
CA GLU A 69 -22.16 -4.26 -8.23
C GLU A 69 -21.92 -3.49 -9.54
N LEU A 70 -20.65 -3.33 -9.93
CA LEU A 70 -20.22 -2.59 -11.11
C LEU A 70 -19.60 -3.52 -12.14
N ALA A 71 -20.12 -3.49 -13.36
CA ALA A 71 -19.45 -4.09 -14.51
C ALA A 71 -18.26 -3.23 -14.95
N PRO A 72 -17.20 -3.83 -15.58
CA PRO A 72 -16.00 -3.09 -16.00
C PRO A 72 -16.29 -1.83 -16.83
N GLU A 73 -17.31 -1.86 -17.67
CA GLU A 73 -17.72 -0.74 -18.56
C GLU A 73 -18.27 0.47 -17.78
N LYS A 74 -18.56 0.32 -16.48
CA LYS A 74 -18.99 1.41 -15.60
C LYS A 74 -17.83 2.11 -14.90
N ILE A 75 -16.66 1.50 -14.91
CA ILE A 75 -15.44 2.09 -14.34
C ILE A 75 -14.79 3.00 -15.40
N ASP A 76 -14.63 4.26 -15.07
CA ASP A 76 -14.11 5.25 -16.01
C ASP A 76 -12.57 5.17 -16.15
N VAL A 77 -11.88 4.76 -15.08
CA VAL A 77 -10.42 4.64 -15.06
C VAL A 77 -9.95 3.55 -14.11
N PHE A 78 -8.98 2.77 -14.53
CA PHE A 78 -8.20 1.87 -13.71
C PHE A 78 -6.84 2.49 -13.41
N ILE A 79 -6.50 2.69 -12.13
CA ILE A 79 -5.25 3.27 -11.64
C ILE A 79 -4.49 2.17 -10.93
N SER A 80 -3.37 1.74 -11.49
CA SER A 80 -2.66 0.60 -10.93
C SER A 80 -1.16 0.65 -11.23
N GLY A 81 -0.41 0.00 -10.37
CA GLY A 81 1.01 -0.25 -10.50
C GLY A 81 1.40 -1.48 -9.71
N ASP A 82 2.64 -1.87 -9.83
CA ASP A 82 3.27 -2.96 -9.09
C ASP A 82 4.77 -2.65 -8.87
N LEU A 83 5.53 -3.58 -8.33
CA LEU A 83 6.96 -3.37 -8.06
C LEU A 83 7.85 -3.67 -9.26
N LEU A 84 7.35 -4.38 -10.26
CA LEU A 84 8.18 -4.92 -11.33
C LEU A 84 8.51 -3.86 -12.39
N ASN A 85 9.60 -4.06 -13.09
CA ASN A 85 10.01 -3.20 -14.18
C ASN A 85 8.87 -2.99 -15.16
N GLN A 86 8.61 -1.72 -15.52
CA GLN A 86 7.56 -1.29 -16.44
C GLN A 86 6.13 -1.65 -15.96
N ILE A 87 5.93 -1.86 -14.66
CA ILE A 87 4.64 -2.22 -14.07
C ILE A 87 3.94 -3.35 -14.86
N ILE A 88 4.67 -4.44 -15.07
CA ILE A 88 4.24 -5.50 -16.00
C ILE A 88 2.98 -6.20 -15.51
N SER A 89 2.84 -6.45 -14.22
CA SER A 89 1.64 -7.10 -13.64
C SER A 89 0.40 -6.23 -13.79
N ALA A 90 0.51 -4.94 -13.50
CA ALA A 90 -0.57 -3.96 -13.65
C ALA A 90 -0.96 -3.78 -15.13
N SER A 91 0.02 -3.67 -16.04
CA SER A 91 -0.22 -3.49 -17.47
C SER A 91 -0.95 -4.68 -18.09
N PHE A 92 -0.55 -5.90 -17.75
CA PHE A 92 -1.26 -7.09 -18.22
C PHE A 92 -2.64 -7.26 -17.58
N THR A 93 -2.80 -6.86 -16.32
CA THR A 93 -4.11 -6.82 -15.67
C THR A 93 -5.04 -5.82 -16.36
N ALA A 94 -4.55 -4.62 -16.67
CA ALA A 94 -5.30 -3.60 -17.41
C ALA A 94 -5.77 -4.10 -18.76
N ARG A 95 -4.90 -4.79 -19.49
CA ARG A 95 -5.26 -5.43 -20.78
C ARG A 95 -6.43 -6.40 -20.63
N GLU A 96 -6.46 -7.19 -19.55
CA GLU A 96 -7.50 -8.20 -19.34
C GLU A 96 -8.82 -7.62 -18.80
N ILE A 97 -8.76 -6.53 -18.06
CA ILE A 97 -9.96 -5.84 -17.56
C ILE A 97 -10.61 -5.00 -18.65
N GLY A 98 -9.80 -4.40 -19.55
CA GLY A 98 -10.30 -3.60 -20.68
C GLY A 98 -10.83 -2.21 -20.29
N ILE A 99 -10.44 -1.68 -19.12
CA ILE A 99 -10.79 -0.33 -18.64
C ILE A 99 -9.68 0.65 -19.05
N PRO A 100 -9.98 1.94 -19.34
CA PRO A 100 -8.95 2.96 -19.53
C PRO A 100 -7.95 2.99 -18.37
N PHE A 101 -6.64 2.99 -18.66
CA PHE A 101 -5.60 2.70 -17.70
C PHE A 101 -4.64 3.86 -17.46
N LEU A 102 -4.44 4.20 -16.19
CA LEU A 102 -3.35 5.04 -15.71
C LEU A 102 -2.37 4.16 -14.93
N GLY A 103 -1.22 3.87 -15.57
CA GLY A 103 -0.11 3.17 -14.92
C GLY A 103 0.66 4.14 -14.02
N ILE A 104 0.86 3.75 -12.77
CA ILE A 104 1.60 4.52 -11.76
C ILE A 104 2.74 3.68 -11.19
N TYR A 105 3.81 4.32 -10.72
CA TYR A 105 4.92 3.64 -10.06
C TYR A 105 5.40 4.44 -8.86
N SER A 106 4.99 4.02 -7.69
CA SER A 106 5.36 4.58 -6.40
C SER A 106 5.82 3.49 -5.42
N ALA A 107 6.34 2.39 -5.95
CA ALA A 107 6.79 1.22 -5.20
C ALA A 107 5.75 0.81 -4.13
N CYS A 108 6.15 0.71 -2.86
CA CYS A 108 5.27 0.29 -1.76
C CYS A 108 4.13 1.28 -1.46
N SER A 109 4.21 2.55 -1.92
CA SER A 109 3.15 3.55 -1.72
C SER A 109 2.11 3.61 -2.85
N THR A 110 2.19 2.72 -3.84
CA THR A 110 1.29 2.70 -5.01
C THR A 110 -0.20 2.68 -4.63
N MET A 111 -0.59 2.00 -3.54
CA MET A 111 -1.99 2.00 -3.10
C MET A 111 -2.46 3.37 -2.60
N SER A 112 -1.64 4.08 -1.82
CA SER A 112 -1.96 5.43 -1.36
C SER A 112 -1.99 6.45 -2.49
N GLU A 113 -1.08 6.33 -3.47
CA GLU A 113 -1.10 7.14 -4.69
C GLU A 113 -2.38 6.87 -5.51
N GLY A 114 -2.77 5.60 -5.66
CA GLY A 114 -4.03 5.22 -6.31
C GLY A 114 -5.26 5.82 -5.63
N TYR A 115 -5.30 5.82 -4.29
CA TYR A 115 -6.37 6.48 -3.52
C TYR A 115 -6.39 7.99 -3.75
N LEU A 116 -5.23 8.65 -3.70
CA LEU A 116 -5.10 10.08 -3.93
C LEU A 116 -5.60 10.46 -5.33
N LEU A 117 -5.09 9.80 -6.37
CA LEU A 117 -5.44 10.09 -7.76
C LEU A 117 -6.92 9.78 -8.04
N GLY A 118 -7.42 8.63 -7.59
CA GLY A 118 -8.84 8.26 -7.74
C GLY A 118 -9.76 9.26 -7.05
N ALA A 119 -9.41 9.68 -5.83
CA ALA A 119 -10.16 10.70 -5.10
C ALA A 119 -10.11 12.07 -5.79
N ALA A 120 -8.94 12.49 -6.29
CA ALA A 120 -8.80 13.76 -6.99
C ALA A 120 -9.61 13.81 -8.29
N LEU A 121 -9.56 12.74 -9.09
CA LEU A 121 -10.33 12.64 -10.34
C LEU A 121 -11.85 12.62 -10.08
N ALA A 122 -12.29 11.90 -9.03
CA ALA A 122 -13.69 11.85 -8.63
C ALA A 122 -14.17 13.20 -8.05
N ASP A 123 -13.35 13.84 -7.20
CA ASP A 123 -13.68 15.15 -6.61
C ASP A 123 -13.78 16.26 -7.67
N ALA A 124 -12.93 16.19 -8.70
CA ALA A 124 -12.97 17.11 -9.85
C ALA A 124 -14.14 16.82 -10.81
N GLY A 125 -14.83 15.70 -10.65
CA GLY A 125 -15.94 15.31 -11.54
C GLY A 125 -15.50 14.76 -12.90
N PHE A 126 -14.21 14.43 -13.07
CA PHE A 126 -13.69 13.84 -14.31
C PHE A 126 -14.09 12.38 -14.47
N VAL A 127 -14.24 11.67 -13.35
CA VAL A 127 -14.67 10.27 -13.32
C VAL A 127 -15.82 10.09 -12.32
N ARG A 128 -16.69 9.14 -12.62
CA ARG A 128 -17.72 8.68 -11.70
C ARG A 128 -17.20 7.59 -10.78
N TYR A 129 -16.46 6.64 -11.35
CA TYR A 129 -15.87 5.52 -10.66
C TYR A 129 -14.42 5.33 -11.09
N ALA A 130 -13.51 5.42 -10.14
CA ALA A 130 -12.10 5.05 -10.31
C ALA A 130 -11.84 3.71 -9.59
N LEU A 131 -11.16 2.79 -10.24
CA LEU A 131 -10.68 1.55 -9.63
C LEU A 131 -9.19 1.72 -9.35
N ALA A 132 -8.77 1.72 -8.11
CA ALA A 132 -7.36 1.72 -7.70
C ALA A 132 -6.97 0.32 -7.22
N ALA A 133 -5.85 -0.23 -7.70
CA ALA A 133 -5.35 -1.53 -7.25
C ALA A 133 -3.84 -1.64 -7.36
N THR A 134 -3.25 -2.44 -6.48
CA THR A 134 -1.84 -2.83 -6.58
C THR A 134 -1.60 -4.16 -5.88
N GLY A 135 -0.47 -4.78 -6.18
CA GLY A 135 -0.07 -6.04 -5.56
C GLY A 135 1.44 -6.26 -5.68
N SER A 136 1.89 -7.31 -5.06
CA SER A 136 3.26 -7.83 -5.15
C SER A 136 3.27 -9.33 -4.93
N HIS A 137 4.37 -9.96 -5.31
CA HIS A 137 4.65 -11.36 -5.03
C HIS A 137 6.08 -11.48 -4.51
N PHE A 138 6.28 -12.23 -3.42
CA PHE A 138 7.59 -12.40 -2.80
C PHE A 138 8.67 -12.76 -3.82
N ALA A 139 8.47 -13.85 -4.56
CA ALA A 139 9.51 -14.40 -5.42
C ALA A 139 9.84 -13.50 -6.63
N SER A 140 8.86 -12.84 -7.24
CA SER A 140 9.11 -11.92 -8.35
C SER A 140 9.87 -10.67 -7.89
N ALA A 141 9.51 -10.10 -6.73
CA ALA A 141 10.15 -8.93 -6.17
C ALA A 141 11.58 -9.23 -5.69
N GLU A 142 11.78 -10.30 -4.92
CA GLU A 142 13.12 -10.68 -4.42
C GLU A 142 14.09 -10.91 -5.56
N ARG A 143 13.67 -11.65 -6.60
CA ARG A 143 14.50 -11.94 -7.77
C ARG A 143 14.89 -10.68 -8.54
N GLN A 144 14.01 -9.69 -8.59
CA GLN A 144 14.29 -8.44 -9.30
C GLN A 144 15.18 -7.47 -8.52
N TYR A 145 15.00 -7.38 -7.20
CA TYR A 145 15.57 -6.29 -6.42
C TYR A 145 16.75 -6.69 -5.54
N ARG A 146 16.86 -7.97 -5.14
CA ARG A 146 17.88 -8.40 -4.19
C ARG A 146 18.79 -9.47 -4.78
N PHE A 147 18.40 -10.73 -4.66
CA PHE A 147 19.24 -11.87 -5.02
C PHE A 147 18.47 -12.90 -5.82
N PRO A 148 19.15 -13.67 -6.70
CA PRO A 148 18.55 -14.86 -7.28
C PRO A 148 18.04 -15.78 -6.17
N LEU A 149 16.81 -16.26 -6.29
CA LEU A 149 16.18 -17.14 -5.28
C LEU A 149 16.98 -18.42 -5.04
N GLU A 150 17.64 -18.90 -6.09
CA GLU A 150 18.45 -20.12 -6.11
C GLU A 150 19.71 -20.02 -5.22
N GLN A 151 20.15 -18.84 -4.85
CA GLN A 151 21.31 -18.66 -3.98
C GLN A 151 21.05 -19.07 -2.52
N GLY A 152 19.77 -19.11 -2.09
CA GLY A 152 19.40 -19.48 -0.72
C GLY A 152 20.05 -18.57 0.33
N THR A 153 20.21 -17.28 0.04
CA THR A 153 20.89 -16.32 0.92
C THR A 153 20.15 -16.17 2.24
N THR A 154 20.87 -16.27 3.37
CA THR A 154 20.31 -16.00 4.69
C THR A 154 19.90 -14.53 4.80
N ARG A 155 18.67 -14.28 5.19
CA ARG A 155 18.15 -12.92 5.39
C ARG A 155 18.66 -12.34 6.70
N PRO A 156 19.16 -11.09 6.73
CA PRO A 156 19.60 -10.46 7.98
C PRO A 156 18.39 -9.99 8.82
N PRO A 157 18.58 -9.83 10.15
CA PRO A 157 17.48 -9.50 11.08
C PRO A 157 16.73 -8.20 10.80
N GLN A 158 17.33 -7.24 10.10
CA GLN A 158 16.70 -5.97 9.71
C GLN A 158 15.82 -6.10 8.46
N SER A 159 15.80 -7.25 7.80
CA SER A 159 15.05 -7.48 6.58
C SER A 159 13.55 -7.64 6.84
N GLN A 160 12.77 -7.33 5.82
CA GLN A 160 11.33 -7.55 5.76
C GLN A 160 11.01 -8.61 4.70
N TRP A 161 9.83 -9.18 4.76
CA TRP A 161 9.32 -10.15 3.79
C TRP A 161 8.37 -9.50 2.81
N THR A 162 8.64 -9.56 1.52
CA THR A 162 7.71 -9.02 0.51
C THR A 162 6.40 -9.80 0.54
N VAL A 163 5.30 -9.09 0.73
CA VAL A 163 3.96 -9.67 0.81
C VAL A 163 3.54 -10.23 -0.56
N THR A 164 3.03 -11.46 -0.55
CA THR A 164 2.37 -12.08 -1.70
C THR A 164 0.87 -11.80 -1.59
N GLY A 165 0.41 -10.76 -2.28
CA GLY A 165 -0.98 -10.33 -2.20
C GLY A 165 -1.30 -9.12 -3.06
N ALA A 166 -2.57 -8.79 -3.14
CA ALA A 166 -3.08 -7.64 -3.87
C ALA A 166 -4.29 -7.04 -3.16
N GLY A 167 -4.51 -5.74 -3.34
CA GLY A 167 -5.69 -5.06 -2.87
C GLY A 167 -6.26 -4.12 -3.93
N ALA A 168 -7.57 -3.91 -3.90
CA ALA A 168 -8.28 -3.04 -4.82
C ALA A 168 -9.39 -2.26 -4.11
N ALA A 169 -9.66 -1.05 -4.59
CA ALA A 169 -10.74 -0.19 -4.11
C ALA A 169 -11.45 0.52 -5.26
N VAL A 170 -12.76 0.61 -5.20
CA VAL A 170 -13.55 1.50 -6.06
C VAL A 170 -13.81 2.81 -5.32
N ILE A 171 -13.44 3.92 -5.96
CA ILE A 171 -13.55 5.28 -5.42
C ILE A 171 -14.58 6.07 -6.22
N SER A 172 -15.52 6.74 -5.51
CA SER A 172 -16.57 7.54 -6.11
C SER A 172 -17.09 8.60 -5.14
N CYS A 173 -17.59 9.71 -5.66
CA CYS A 173 -18.34 10.68 -4.86
C CYS A 173 -19.79 10.21 -4.57
N LYS A 174 -20.24 9.12 -5.19
CA LYS A 174 -21.57 8.51 -4.98
C LYS A 174 -21.46 7.23 -4.17
N GLY A 175 -22.55 6.84 -3.52
CA GLY A 175 -22.61 5.61 -2.72
C GLY A 175 -22.24 5.80 -1.26
N GLY A 176 -22.11 4.70 -0.53
CA GLY A 176 -21.68 4.62 0.88
C GLY A 176 -20.23 4.26 1.03
N GLY A 177 -19.67 4.40 2.24
CA GLY A 177 -18.32 3.98 2.56
C GLY A 177 -17.47 5.07 3.22
N PRO A 178 -16.24 4.74 3.63
CA PRO A 178 -15.30 5.69 4.22
C PRO A 178 -14.96 6.83 3.26
N CYS A 179 -14.99 8.08 3.76
CA CYS A 179 -14.66 9.26 2.96
C CYS A 179 -13.15 9.52 2.96
N ILE A 180 -12.57 9.77 1.79
CA ILE A 180 -11.26 10.37 1.64
C ILE A 180 -11.44 11.89 1.71
N THR A 181 -11.08 12.49 2.83
CA THR A 181 -11.34 13.92 3.10
C THR A 181 -10.22 14.82 2.62
N SER A 182 -9.00 14.30 2.65
CA SER A 182 -7.78 15.02 2.26
C SER A 182 -6.70 14.04 1.85
N ALA A 183 -5.74 14.50 1.06
CA ALA A 183 -4.54 13.75 0.68
C ALA A 183 -3.32 14.68 0.69
N THR A 184 -2.23 14.22 1.28
CA THR A 184 -0.96 14.95 1.36
C THR A 184 0.05 14.31 0.42
N VAL A 185 0.62 15.10 -0.49
CA VAL A 185 1.69 14.64 -1.38
C VAL A 185 3.02 14.78 -0.63
N GLY A 186 3.69 13.66 -0.39
CA GLY A 186 5.00 13.63 0.26
C GLY A 186 6.12 14.14 -0.63
N LYS A 187 7.31 14.23 -0.06
CA LYS A 187 8.55 14.57 -0.76
C LYS A 187 9.47 13.37 -0.76
N VAL A 188 10.39 13.34 -1.71
CA VAL A 188 11.54 12.44 -1.64
C VAL A 188 12.45 12.93 -0.51
N ILE A 189 12.71 12.05 0.46
CA ILE A 189 13.58 12.31 1.62
C ILE A 189 14.63 11.19 1.67
N ASP A 190 15.88 11.56 1.59
CA ASP A 190 17.00 10.63 1.61
C ASP A 190 17.92 10.90 2.83
N PHE A 191 18.05 9.94 3.72
CA PHE A 191 18.93 9.97 4.88
C PHE A 191 20.22 9.19 4.67
N GLY A 192 20.56 8.83 3.44
CA GLY A 192 21.80 8.17 3.09
C GLY A 192 21.82 6.66 3.39
N VAL A 193 20.67 6.02 3.51
CA VAL A 193 20.60 4.57 3.70
C VAL A 193 20.92 3.87 2.39
N SER A 194 21.89 2.95 2.39
CA SER A 194 22.29 2.15 1.23
C SER A 194 22.12 0.63 1.42
N ASP A 195 21.74 0.18 2.63
CA ASP A 195 21.50 -1.23 2.89
C ASP A 195 20.15 -1.67 2.32
N VAL A 196 20.20 -2.44 1.24
CA VAL A 196 19.02 -2.99 0.53
C VAL A 196 18.13 -3.91 1.39
N ASN A 197 18.65 -4.37 2.53
CA ASN A 197 17.89 -5.19 3.47
C ASN A 197 17.19 -4.36 4.56
N ASN A 198 17.47 -3.06 4.64
CA ASN A 198 16.94 -2.18 5.69
C ASN A 198 15.97 -1.13 5.12
N MET A 199 14.89 -1.60 4.50
CA MET A 199 13.90 -0.73 3.84
C MET A 199 13.16 0.15 4.85
N GLY A 200 12.93 -0.34 6.07
CA GLY A 200 12.28 0.44 7.12
C GLY A 200 13.06 1.71 7.49
N ALA A 201 14.39 1.62 7.60
CA ALA A 201 15.23 2.78 7.87
C ALA A 201 15.27 3.76 6.67
N ALA A 202 15.22 3.26 5.44
CA ALA A 202 15.18 4.11 4.25
C ALA A 202 13.86 4.89 4.14
N MET A 203 12.72 4.24 4.45
CA MET A 203 11.39 4.81 4.26
C MET A 203 10.88 5.67 5.43
N ALA A 204 11.32 5.40 6.67
CA ALA A 204 10.81 6.08 7.86
C ALA A 204 10.95 7.62 7.83
N PRO A 205 12.06 8.22 7.30
CA PRO A 205 12.18 9.67 7.19
C PRO A 205 11.12 10.32 6.31
N ALA A 206 10.79 9.71 5.17
CA ALA A 206 9.74 10.21 4.26
C ALA A 206 8.35 10.09 4.89
N ALA A 207 8.08 9.00 5.63
CA ALA A 207 6.85 8.84 6.41
C ALA A 207 6.73 9.94 7.47
N ALA A 208 7.79 10.20 8.23
CA ALA A 208 7.81 11.24 9.27
C ALA A 208 7.54 12.64 8.67
N ASP A 209 8.25 13.03 7.59
CA ASP A 209 8.04 14.31 6.92
C ASP A 209 6.60 14.48 6.44
N THR A 210 6.04 13.43 5.82
CA THR A 210 4.68 13.47 5.27
C THR A 210 3.62 13.53 6.37
N ILE A 211 3.76 12.77 7.46
CA ILE A 211 2.85 12.81 8.62
C ILE A 211 2.88 14.22 9.26
N LEU A 212 4.08 14.77 9.50
CA LEU A 212 4.23 16.11 10.05
C LEU A 212 3.64 17.20 9.14
N ALA A 213 3.88 17.09 7.82
CA ALA A 213 3.29 17.99 6.84
C ALA A 213 1.75 17.91 6.87
N HIS A 214 1.20 16.70 6.92
CA HIS A 214 -0.25 16.49 6.99
C HIS A 214 -0.86 17.12 8.24
N LEU A 215 -0.29 16.87 9.41
CA LEU A 215 -0.79 17.42 10.68
C LEU A 215 -0.74 18.96 10.68
N ARG A 216 0.39 19.53 10.26
CA ARG A 216 0.55 20.99 10.12
C ARG A 216 -0.45 21.59 9.12
N ASP A 217 -0.57 21.05 7.93
CA ASP A 217 -1.40 21.60 6.85
C ASP A 217 -2.89 21.49 7.15
N THR A 218 -3.29 20.48 7.92
CA THR A 218 -4.68 20.27 8.35
C THR A 218 -5.03 20.95 9.68
N GLY A 219 -4.02 21.37 10.45
CA GLY A 219 -4.20 21.86 11.81
C GLY A 219 -4.74 20.81 12.78
N ARG A 220 -4.45 19.52 12.51
CA ARG A 220 -4.92 18.40 13.33
C ARG A 220 -3.82 17.85 14.20
N GLU A 221 -4.18 17.48 15.43
CA GLU A 221 -3.32 16.73 16.34
C GLU A 221 -3.37 15.22 16.01
N PRO A 222 -2.35 14.42 16.39
CA PRO A 222 -2.38 12.97 16.24
C PRO A 222 -3.64 12.31 16.81
N SER A 223 -4.12 12.77 17.95
CA SER A 223 -5.33 12.29 18.65
C SER A 223 -6.64 12.52 17.88
N TYR A 224 -6.61 13.31 16.80
CA TYR A 224 -7.76 13.41 15.88
C TYR A 224 -8.03 12.09 15.15
N TYR A 225 -7.01 11.29 14.96
CA TYR A 225 -7.08 10.00 14.28
C TYR A 225 -7.19 8.86 15.29
N ASP A 226 -8.07 7.91 15.02
CA ASP A 226 -8.14 6.67 15.79
C ASP A 226 -6.96 5.75 15.46
N LEU A 227 -6.48 5.81 14.20
CA LEU A 227 -5.27 5.14 13.74
C LEU A 227 -4.46 6.04 12.79
N ILE A 228 -3.14 6.01 12.95
CA ILE A 228 -2.14 6.47 11.98
C ILE A 228 -1.47 5.21 11.43
N VAL A 229 -1.74 4.89 10.18
CA VAL A 229 -1.34 3.63 9.55
C VAL A 229 -0.22 3.90 8.57
N THR A 230 0.96 3.32 8.78
CA THR A 230 2.04 3.32 7.80
C THR A 230 2.00 2.09 6.90
N GLY A 231 2.64 2.17 5.73
CA GLY A 231 2.50 1.17 4.67
C GLY A 231 3.22 -0.13 4.95
N ASP A 232 4.51 -0.06 5.16
CA ASP A 232 5.37 -1.23 5.31
C ASP A 232 6.76 -0.86 5.89
N LEU A 233 6.76 -0.01 6.91
CA LEU A 233 8.00 0.36 7.63
C LEU A 233 8.56 -0.81 8.43
N GLY A 234 7.71 -1.75 8.81
CA GLY A 234 8.05 -2.84 9.71
C GLY A 234 8.43 -2.38 11.11
N ALA A 235 8.79 -3.29 11.99
CA ALA A 235 9.03 -3.00 13.40
C ALA A 235 10.19 -2.01 13.63
N LEU A 236 11.27 -2.10 12.84
CA LEU A 236 12.39 -1.15 12.95
C LEU A 236 11.99 0.23 12.45
N GLY A 237 11.42 0.33 11.24
CA GLY A 237 10.98 1.61 10.67
C GLY A 237 9.88 2.28 11.47
N SER A 238 8.98 1.51 12.08
CA SER A 238 7.96 2.01 13.03
C SER A 238 8.56 2.68 14.25
N ARG A 239 9.66 2.15 14.79
CA ARG A 239 10.37 2.83 15.88
C ARG A 239 11.00 4.13 15.39
N ILE A 240 11.71 4.07 14.27
CA ILE A 240 12.38 5.24 13.70
C ILE A 240 11.37 6.37 13.38
N VAL A 241 10.23 6.07 12.77
CA VAL A 241 9.23 7.12 12.47
C VAL A 241 8.69 7.77 13.74
N LYS A 242 8.43 6.99 14.80
CA LYS A 242 8.02 7.53 16.11
C LYS A 242 9.06 8.47 16.70
N ASP A 243 10.33 8.07 16.69
CA ASP A 243 11.43 8.88 17.19
C ASP A 243 11.57 10.19 16.39
N LEU A 244 11.53 10.11 15.05
CA LEU A 244 11.66 11.29 14.18
C LEU A 244 10.52 12.31 14.35
N VAL A 245 9.27 11.86 14.53
CA VAL A 245 8.16 12.78 14.78
C VAL A 245 8.18 13.30 16.20
N TRP A 246 8.63 12.50 17.19
CA TRP A 246 8.83 12.92 18.57
C TRP A 246 9.86 14.06 18.71
N GLU A 247 10.97 13.99 17.96
CA GLU A 247 11.96 15.07 17.90
C GLU A 247 11.39 16.40 17.40
N LYS A 248 10.26 16.37 16.71
CA LYS A 248 9.51 17.56 16.26
C LYS A 248 8.35 17.95 17.21
N GLY A 249 8.30 17.31 18.40
CA GLY A 249 7.28 17.58 19.40
C GLY A 249 5.91 16.94 19.13
N VAL A 250 5.86 15.92 18.29
CA VAL A 250 4.63 15.20 17.92
C VAL A 250 4.70 13.77 18.40
N ASP A 251 3.71 13.29 19.15
CA ASP A 251 3.61 11.92 19.63
C ASP A 251 2.52 11.15 18.88
N ILE A 252 2.90 10.07 18.23
CA ILE A 252 2.00 9.15 17.51
C ILE A 252 1.98 7.75 18.14
N SER A 253 2.62 7.56 19.29
CA SER A 253 2.87 6.24 19.88
C SER A 253 1.59 5.49 20.23
N ASP A 254 0.54 6.20 20.66
CA ASP A 254 -0.71 5.61 21.15
C ASP A 254 -1.60 5.04 20.03
N ASN A 255 -1.49 5.56 18.80
CA ASN A 255 -2.40 5.23 17.69
C ASN A 255 -1.68 4.89 16.37
N HIS A 256 -0.35 4.81 16.38
CA HIS A 256 0.41 4.36 15.21
C HIS A 256 0.41 2.83 15.09
N VAL A 257 0.14 2.35 13.89
CA VAL A 257 0.27 0.95 13.47
C VAL A 257 0.90 0.89 12.09
N ASP A 258 1.58 -0.22 11.78
CA ASP A 258 2.21 -0.44 10.49
C ASP A 258 1.63 -1.68 9.80
N CYS A 259 1.33 -1.60 8.50
CA CYS A 259 0.76 -2.72 7.77
C CYS A 259 1.72 -3.91 7.73
N GLY A 260 3.04 -3.66 7.63
CA GLY A 260 4.05 -4.71 7.66
C GLY A 260 4.08 -5.47 8.98
N GLU A 261 3.89 -4.77 10.10
CA GLU A 261 3.76 -5.41 11.42
C GLU A 261 2.43 -6.18 11.56
N ILE A 262 1.35 -5.66 10.96
CA ILE A 262 0.02 -6.31 11.04
C ILE A 262 0.02 -7.63 10.29
N VAL A 263 0.56 -7.67 9.07
CA VAL A 263 0.43 -8.84 8.18
C VAL A 263 1.09 -10.10 8.76
N TYR A 264 2.20 -9.95 9.47
CA TYR A 264 2.97 -11.08 10.03
C TYR A 264 3.07 -11.08 11.57
N LYS A 265 2.19 -10.38 12.26
CA LYS A 265 2.26 -10.19 13.72
C LYS A 265 2.40 -11.46 14.55
N VAL A 266 1.96 -12.60 14.04
CA VAL A 266 1.99 -13.90 14.74
C VAL A 266 3.00 -14.89 14.14
N ILE A 267 3.84 -14.45 13.20
CA ILE A 267 4.81 -15.28 12.48
C ILE A 267 6.22 -14.84 12.86
N GLU A 268 7.05 -15.75 13.37
CA GLU A 268 8.36 -15.43 13.96
C GLU A 268 9.49 -15.23 12.95
N ASP A 269 9.37 -15.79 11.73
CA ASP A 269 10.47 -15.82 10.75
C ASP A 269 10.57 -14.59 9.84
N GLU A 270 9.71 -13.58 9.99
CA GLU A 270 9.67 -12.39 9.12
C GLU A 270 10.40 -11.18 9.67
N PHE A 271 11.24 -11.37 10.65
CA PHE A 271 12.12 -10.37 11.28
C PHE A 271 11.43 -9.03 11.57
N GLN A 272 11.42 -8.10 10.60
CA GLN A 272 10.82 -6.77 10.77
C GLN A 272 9.38 -6.66 10.24
N GLY A 273 8.84 -7.73 9.66
CA GLY A 273 7.47 -7.75 9.13
C GLY A 273 7.38 -7.71 7.61
N GLY A 274 6.22 -7.35 7.09
CA GLY A 274 5.91 -7.30 5.67
C GLY A 274 6.47 -6.08 4.95
N SER A 275 6.65 -6.20 3.63
CA SER A 275 7.07 -5.13 2.72
C SER A 275 6.37 -5.27 1.37
N GLY A 276 6.51 -4.23 0.54
CA GLY A 276 6.07 -4.26 -0.84
C GLY A 276 4.67 -3.67 -1.09
N ALA A 277 4.35 -3.43 -2.36
CA ALA A 277 3.09 -2.80 -2.75
C ALA A 277 1.86 -3.60 -2.32
N GLY A 278 1.94 -4.94 -2.31
CA GLY A 278 0.90 -5.83 -1.81
C GLY A 278 0.65 -5.72 -0.30
N CYS A 279 1.64 -5.27 0.49
CA CYS A 279 1.52 -5.17 1.95
C CYS A 279 0.41 -4.19 2.35
N SER A 280 0.60 -2.91 2.08
CA SER A 280 -0.42 -1.90 2.42
C SER A 280 -1.71 -2.11 1.63
N ALA A 281 -1.63 -2.61 0.39
CA ALA A 281 -2.81 -2.88 -0.42
C ALA A 281 -3.70 -3.95 0.21
N ALA A 282 -3.14 -5.09 0.61
CA ALA A 282 -3.91 -6.16 1.25
C ALA A 282 -4.48 -5.72 2.60
N VAL A 283 -3.65 -5.12 3.48
CA VAL A 283 -4.07 -4.70 4.82
C VAL A 283 -5.14 -3.62 4.78
N MET A 284 -4.96 -2.58 3.94
CA MET A 284 -5.91 -1.46 3.85
C MET A 284 -7.25 -1.87 3.25
N ASN A 285 -7.25 -2.77 2.23
CA ASN A 285 -8.46 -3.19 1.52
C ASN A 285 -9.17 -4.41 2.14
N SER A 286 -8.65 -4.91 3.26
CA SER A 286 -9.28 -5.97 4.07
C SER A 286 -9.44 -5.52 5.52
N TYR A 287 -8.42 -5.74 6.35
CA TYR A 287 -8.45 -5.51 7.79
C TYR A 287 -8.83 -4.08 8.18
N ILE A 288 -8.17 -3.05 7.62
CA ILE A 288 -8.47 -1.65 7.97
C ILE A 288 -9.85 -1.23 7.41
N TYR A 289 -10.19 -1.64 6.19
CA TYR A 289 -11.49 -1.35 5.61
C TYR A 289 -12.63 -1.96 6.45
N ASP A 290 -12.48 -3.20 6.91
CA ASP A 290 -13.42 -3.86 7.82
C ASP A 290 -13.58 -3.06 9.13
N LYS A 291 -12.47 -2.64 9.77
CA LYS A 291 -12.51 -1.82 10.98
C LYS A 291 -13.23 -0.48 10.78
N LEU A 292 -13.07 0.15 9.61
CA LEU A 292 -13.74 1.40 9.28
C LEU A 292 -15.24 1.24 9.00
N THR A 293 -15.67 0.09 8.46
CA THR A 293 -17.06 -0.14 8.02
C THR A 293 -17.87 -0.98 9.00
N GLY A 294 -17.23 -1.81 9.81
CA GLY A 294 -17.85 -2.77 10.72
C GLY A 294 -18.53 -2.20 11.98
N GLY A 295 -18.73 -0.87 12.06
CA GLY A 295 -19.46 -0.24 13.18
C GLY A 295 -18.66 -0.13 14.49
N GLY A 296 -17.38 -0.52 14.51
CA GLY A 296 -16.48 -0.44 15.67
C GLY A 296 -16.06 0.98 16.06
N LYS A 297 -15.02 1.07 16.88
CA LYS A 297 -14.50 2.34 17.39
C LYS A 297 -13.70 3.15 16.34
N ILE A 298 -13.11 2.49 15.34
CA ILE A 298 -12.27 3.14 14.34
C ILE A 298 -13.14 3.88 13.32
N LYS A 299 -13.01 5.20 13.25
CA LYS A 299 -13.77 6.10 12.36
C LYS A 299 -12.88 7.01 11.51
N LYS A 300 -11.65 7.29 11.98
CA LYS A 300 -10.72 8.22 11.35
C LYS A 300 -9.35 7.58 11.26
N VAL A 301 -8.89 7.39 10.03
CA VAL A 301 -7.59 6.80 9.73
C VAL A 301 -6.77 7.81 8.92
N LEU A 302 -5.52 8.02 9.32
CA LEU A 302 -4.49 8.62 8.48
C LEU A 302 -3.66 7.47 7.89
N PHE A 303 -3.74 7.26 6.59
CA PHE A 303 -2.91 6.28 5.89
C PHE A 303 -1.73 6.96 5.22
N ALA A 304 -0.52 6.62 5.61
CA ALA A 304 0.73 7.21 5.14
C ALA A 304 1.68 6.09 4.65
N ALA A 305 1.57 5.71 3.39
CA ALA A 305 2.50 4.77 2.78
C ALA A 305 3.68 5.50 2.15
N THR A 306 4.84 4.84 2.15
CA THR A 306 6.09 5.32 1.55
C THR A 306 6.56 4.32 0.50
N GLY A 307 7.23 4.82 -0.53
CA GLY A 307 7.94 4.01 -1.50
C GLY A 307 9.43 4.28 -1.39
N ALA A 308 10.23 3.30 -1.72
CA ALA A 308 11.69 3.43 -1.77
C ALA A 308 12.19 3.09 -3.16
N LEU A 309 13.08 3.90 -3.70
CA LEU A 309 13.73 3.60 -4.96
C LEU A 309 14.83 2.56 -4.74
N LEU A 310 14.52 1.30 -5.04
CA LEU A 310 15.47 0.20 -4.98
C LEU A 310 15.72 -0.38 -6.37
N SER A 311 16.96 -0.36 -6.80
CA SER A 311 17.39 -0.93 -8.07
C SER A 311 18.74 -1.62 -7.89
N THR A 312 18.90 -2.81 -8.45
CA THR A 312 20.19 -3.51 -8.45
C THR A 312 21.29 -2.72 -9.16
N VAL A 313 20.90 -1.86 -10.13
CA VAL A 313 21.84 -0.98 -10.83
C VAL A 313 22.32 0.14 -9.92
N SER A 314 21.43 0.90 -9.29
CA SER A 314 21.80 1.99 -8.39
C SER A 314 22.55 1.50 -7.15
N SER A 315 22.09 0.41 -6.53
CA SER A 315 22.79 -0.23 -5.40
C SER A 315 24.18 -0.72 -5.79
N GLY A 316 24.34 -1.30 -6.98
CA GLY A 316 25.65 -1.72 -7.50
C GLY A 316 26.60 -0.57 -7.81
N GLN A 317 26.08 0.65 -7.97
CA GLN A 317 26.83 1.89 -8.14
C GLN A 317 27.13 2.61 -6.82
N GLY A 318 26.63 2.09 -5.69
CA GLY A 318 26.82 2.67 -4.36
C GLY A 318 25.88 3.83 -4.04
N GLU A 319 24.80 3.97 -4.79
CA GLU A 319 23.77 4.98 -4.52
C GLU A 319 22.96 4.64 -3.27
N THR A 320 22.40 5.67 -2.64
CA THR A 320 21.48 5.55 -1.51
C THR A 320 20.07 5.17 -1.99
N ILE A 321 19.19 4.89 -1.05
CA ILE A 321 17.78 4.50 -1.27
C ILE A 321 16.89 5.68 -0.84
N PRO A 322 16.51 6.55 -1.77
CA PRO A 322 15.60 7.66 -1.48
C PRO A 322 14.15 7.21 -1.42
#